data_36b1dfd914cf1c01ee9a70ed2f4d7505
#
_entry.id   36b1dfd914cf1c01ee9a70ed2f4d7505
#
_cell.length_a   1.000
_cell.length_b   1.000
_cell.length_c   1.000
_cell.angle_alpha   90.00
_cell.angle_beta   90.00
_cell.angle_gamma   90.00
#
_symmetry.space_group_name_H-M   'P 1'
#
loop_
_entity.id
_entity.type
_entity.pdbx_description
1 polymer ?
#
loop_
_entity_poly.entity_id
_entity_poly.type
_entity_poly.pdbx_seq_one_letter_code
_entity_poly.pdbx_strand_id
1 'polypeptide(L)'
;MFIGASLLAVMSCSECDTQGCNGADSGKNAVIENIMARRSIRKYKPGTVDRETMEKILLCGINAPNGQNKQSWEVRVVDNPATMEEIKGMMASAYPEEEAKRVTGCFRGAPVMVFIARDLSYDFSAYDCGLMAENMMLSATSLGVGSICLGSPVRFINDNPACAPILEKLGFSKGYQLALCVGFGYADEAPDAKPRDRSKIKFLD
;
A
#
# COMPACT_ATOMS: atom_id res chain seq x y z
N MET A 1 33.62 28.45 -54.79
CA MET A 1 32.34 27.85 -55.15
C MET A 1 32.49 26.34 -54.91
N PHE A 2 32.24 25.92 -53.67
CA PHE A 2 32.32 24.50 -53.30
C PHE A 2 31.01 24.13 -52.61
N ILE A 3 30.28 23.22 -53.22
CA ILE A 3 29.01 22.70 -52.76
C ILE A 3 29.34 21.49 -51.88
N GLY A 4 29.09 21.63 -50.57
CA GLY A 4 29.19 20.53 -49.61
C GLY A 4 27.90 19.77 -49.54
N ALA A 5 27.90 18.52 -50.01
CA ALA A 5 26.77 17.60 -49.87
C ALA A 5 26.74 17.03 -48.44
N SER A 6 25.66 17.28 -47.72
CA SER A 6 25.40 16.70 -46.40
C SER A 6 24.77 15.32 -46.57
N LEU A 7 25.50 14.30 -46.18
CA LEU A 7 25.03 12.90 -46.16
C LEU A 7 24.15 12.68 -44.90
N LEU A 8 22.83 12.56 -45.10
CA LEU A 8 21.95 12.05 -44.03
C LEU A 8 22.18 10.53 -43.88
N ALA A 9 22.76 10.14 -42.77
CA ALA A 9 22.79 8.74 -42.36
C ALA A 9 21.41 8.35 -41.77
N VAL A 10 20.66 7.59 -42.55
CA VAL A 10 19.43 6.92 -42.06
C VAL A 10 19.89 5.74 -41.22
N MET A 11 19.76 5.86 -39.88
CA MET A 11 19.92 4.72 -38.99
C MET A 11 18.69 3.81 -39.17
N SER A 12 18.94 2.68 -39.84
CA SER A 12 18.02 1.55 -39.89
C SER A 12 17.82 1.00 -38.48
N CYS A 13 16.59 1.05 -38.00
CA CYS A 13 16.18 0.30 -36.80
C CYS A 13 16.28 -1.19 -37.14
N SER A 14 17.23 -1.89 -36.53
CA SER A 14 17.31 -3.34 -36.59
C SER A 14 16.08 -3.95 -35.99
N GLU A 15 15.50 -4.89 -36.72
CA GLU A 15 14.37 -5.73 -36.38
C GLU A 15 14.55 -6.33 -35.01
N CYS A 16 13.57 -6.08 -34.16
CA CYS A 16 13.44 -6.76 -32.86
C CYS A 16 13.02 -8.20 -33.17
N ASP A 17 13.98 -9.12 -33.06
CA ASP A 17 13.73 -10.57 -33.19
C ASP A 17 12.67 -11.01 -32.19
N THR A 18 11.46 -11.24 -32.66
CA THR A 18 10.40 -11.95 -31.95
C THR A 18 10.71 -13.47 -31.95
N GLN A 19 11.89 -13.84 -31.41
CA GLN A 19 12.11 -15.23 -31.06
C GLN A 19 11.46 -15.51 -29.72
N GLY A 20 10.46 -16.33 -29.78
CA GLY A 20 9.53 -16.82 -28.80
C GLY A 20 10.13 -17.03 -27.41
N CYS A 21 9.52 -16.35 -26.46
CA CYS A 21 9.46 -16.82 -25.08
C CYS A 21 8.52 -18.04 -24.98
N ASN A 22 8.87 -19.13 -25.66
CA ASN A 22 8.31 -20.47 -25.46
C ASN A 22 9.23 -21.27 -24.54
N GLY A 23 9.47 -20.73 -23.34
CA GLY A 23 9.85 -21.53 -22.19
C GLY A 23 8.55 -22.00 -21.56
N ALA A 24 8.08 -23.18 -21.90
CA ALA A 24 7.10 -23.93 -21.12
C ALA A 24 7.76 -24.30 -19.78
N ASP A 25 7.90 -23.31 -18.89
CA ASP A 25 8.22 -23.54 -17.49
C ASP A 25 6.94 -23.89 -16.76
N SER A 26 7.00 -25.04 -16.13
CA SER A 26 6.04 -25.65 -15.21
C SER A 26 4.99 -24.70 -14.61
N GLY A 27 3.84 -24.48 -15.20
CA GLY A 27 2.53 -24.15 -14.62
C GLY A 27 2.41 -23.10 -13.52
N LYS A 28 3.50 -22.50 -13.03
CA LYS A 28 3.56 -21.56 -11.94
C LYS A 28 3.69 -20.15 -12.45
N ASN A 29 2.66 -19.34 -12.21
CA ASN A 29 2.69 -17.92 -12.51
C ASN A 29 3.07 -17.15 -11.25
N ALA A 30 4.22 -16.46 -11.26
CA ALA A 30 4.76 -15.76 -10.11
C ALA A 30 3.80 -14.70 -9.53
N VAL A 31 2.99 -14.06 -10.38
CA VAL A 31 1.99 -13.07 -9.91
C VAL A 31 0.87 -13.78 -9.15
N ILE A 32 0.36 -14.88 -9.69
CA ILE A 32 -0.70 -15.66 -9.03
C ILE A 32 -0.17 -16.23 -7.70
N GLU A 33 1.03 -16.81 -7.69
CA GLU A 33 1.64 -17.34 -6.48
C GLU A 33 1.81 -16.26 -5.42
N ASN A 34 2.27 -15.07 -5.79
CA ASN A 34 2.42 -13.94 -4.87
C ASN A 34 1.08 -13.49 -4.27
N ILE A 35 0.02 -13.39 -5.09
CA ILE A 35 -1.34 -13.07 -4.63
C ILE A 35 -1.82 -14.14 -3.63
N MET A 36 -1.63 -15.42 -3.97
CA MET A 36 -2.07 -16.53 -3.13
C MET A 36 -1.23 -16.70 -1.85
N ALA A 37 0.02 -16.25 -1.86
CA ALA A 37 0.93 -16.32 -0.70
C ALA A 37 0.70 -15.19 0.31
N ARG A 38 0.22 -14.01 -0.12
CA ARG A 38 0.03 -12.85 0.77
C ARG A 38 -0.86 -13.20 1.97
N ARG A 39 -0.38 -12.79 3.15
CA ARG A 39 -1.11 -12.95 4.43
C ARG A 39 -1.16 -11.61 5.18
N SER A 40 -2.15 -11.45 6.05
CA SER A 40 -2.22 -10.35 7.00
C SER A 40 -1.36 -10.68 8.21
N ILE A 41 -0.22 -10.00 8.35
CA ILE A 41 0.76 -10.21 9.43
C ILE A 41 0.45 -9.28 10.58
N ARG A 42 0.47 -9.82 11.81
CA ARG A 42 0.11 -9.11 13.06
C ARG A 42 1.19 -9.21 14.13
N LYS A 43 2.25 -9.97 13.84
CA LYS A 43 3.47 -10.06 14.66
C LYS A 43 4.66 -9.81 13.78
N TYR A 44 5.55 -8.96 14.24
CA TYR A 44 6.70 -8.51 13.49
C TYR A 44 7.98 -8.74 14.26
N LYS A 45 9.04 -9.07 13.55
CA LYS A 45 10.40 -9.10 14.09
C LYS A 45 10.83 -7.70 14.52
N PRO A 46 11.76 -7.57 15.47
CA PRO A 46 12.37 -6.29 15.80
C PRO A 46 13.02 -5.64 14.58
N GLY A 47 13.02 -4.31 14.52
CA GLY A 47 13.57 -3.52 13.43
C GLY A 47 12.49 -2.96 12.51
N THR A 48 12.92 -2.10 11.60
CA THR A 48 12.05 -1.46 10.61
C THR A 48 12.34 -2.01 9.21
N VAL A 49 11.49 -1.68 8.25
CA VAL A 49 11.79 -1.89 6.82
C VAL A 49 12.60 -0.69 6.35
N ASP A 50 13.69 -0.94 5.64
CA ASP A 50 14.53 0.13 5.12
C ASP A 50 13.77 1.02 4.13
N ARG A 51 14.22 2.27 4.03
CA ARG A 51 13.52 3.29 3.23
C ARG A 51 13.50 2.95 1.74
N GLU A 52 14.56 2.40 1.19
CA GLU A 52 14.62 2.02 -0.22
C GLU A 52 13.57 0.95 -0.57
N THR A 53 13.43 -0.06 0.28
CA THR A 53 12.39 -1.09 0.15
C THR A 53 11.00 -0.48 0.28
N MET A 54 10.78 0.42 1.24
CA MET A 54 9.51 1.11 1.38
C MET A 54 9.18 2.00 0.18
N GLU A 55 10.15 2.71 -0.38
CA GLU A 55 9.95 3.52 -1.59
C GLU A 55 9.52 2.67 -2.78
N LYS A 56 10.10 1.47 -2.97
CA LYS A 56 9.67 0.53 -4.01
C LYS A 56 8.22 0.09 -3.79
N ILE A 57 7.83 -0.22 -2.56
CA ILE A 57 6.46 -0.60 -2.19
C ILE A 57 5.49 0.54 -2.50
N LEU A 58 5.82 1.76 -2.10
CA LEU A 58 5.01 2.96 -2.33
C LEU A 58 4.87 3.26 -3.82
N LEU A 59 5.96 3.14 -4.59
CA LEU A 59 5.95 3.32 -6.04
C LEU A 59 5.03 2.30 -6.72
N CYS A 60 5.05 1.04 -6.31
CA CYS A 60 4.08 0.04 -6.79
C CYS A 60 2.65 0.44 -6.43
N GLY A 61 2.43 1.00 -5.25
CA GLY A 61 1.13 1.49 -4.81
C GLY A 61 0.57 2.56 -5.73
N ILE A 62 1.33 3.63 -6.00
CA ILE A 62 0.87 4.74 -6.86
C ILE A 62 0.70 4.36 -8.33
N ASN A 63 1.24 3.21 -8.77
CA ASN A 63 1.01 2.64 -10.08
C ASN A 63 -0.31 1.84 -10.18
N ALA A 64 -1.10 1.75 -9.12
CA ALA A 64 -2.44 1.17 -9.20
C ALA A 64 -3.33 1.99 -10.14
N PRO A 65 -4.26 1.35 -10.86
CA PRO A 65 -5.24 2.08 -11.63
C PRO A 65 -6.08 2.97 -10.71
N ASN A 66 -6.44 4.15 -11.20
CA ASN A 66 -7.29 5.08 -10.48
C ASN A 66 -8.22 5.82 -11.45
N GLY A 67 -9.38 6.22 -10.98
CA GLY A 67 -10.41 6.80 -11.81
C GLY A 67 -9.96 8.08 -12.51
N GLN A 68 -9.99 8.10 -13.86
CA GLN A 68 -9.61 9.23 -14.70
C GLN A 68 -8.18 9.77 -14.45
N ASN A 69 -7.31 8.97 -13.88
CA ASN A 69 -5.98 9.36 -13.41
C ASN A 69 -6.01 10.58 -12.45
N LYS A 70 -7.05 10.68 -11.66
CA LYS A 70 -7.22 11.80 -10.70
C LYS A 70 -6.26 11.73 -9.53
N GLN A 71 -5.70 10.55 -9.26
CA GLN A 71 -4.79 10.34 -8.13
C GLN A 71 -5.38 10.91 -6.83
N SER A 72 -6.64 10.54 -6.57
CA SER A 72 -7.53 11.09 -5.54
C SER A 72 -7.19 10.59 -4.12
N TRP A 73 -5.91 10.45 -3.84
CA TRP A 73 -5.36 9.94 -2.59
C TRP A 73 -4.15 10.77 -2.14
N GLU A 74 -3.94 10.81 -0.86
CA GLU A 74 -2.69 11.26 -0.23
C GLU A 74 -2.15 10.19 0.70
N VAL A 75 -0.82 10.09 0.78
CA VAL A 75 -0.13 9.08 1.58
C VAL A 75 0.80 9.74 2.59
N ARG A 76 0.79 9.27 3.83
CA ARG A 76 1.76 9.62 4.86
C ARG A 76 2.36 8.35 5.42
N VAL A 77 3.68 8.31 5.48
CA VAL A 77 4.44 7.17 5.98
C VAL A 77 5.07 7.55 7.32
N VAL A 78 4.82 6.72 8.32
CA VAL A 78 5.43 6.83 9.64
C VAL A 78 6.33 5.61 9.84
N ASP A 79 7.63 5.82 9.66
CA ASP A 79 8.71 4.83 9.84
C ASP A 79 9.61 5.15 11.05
N ASN A 80 9.30 6.25 11.75
CA ASN A 80 10.00 6.67 12.95
C ASN A 80 9.23 6.18 14.19
N PRO A 81 9.85 5.36 15.08
CA PRO A 81 9.19 4.86 16.29
C PRO A 81 8.69 5.96 17.22
N ALA A 82 9.44 7.07 17.39
CA ALA A 82 9.03 8.17 18.27
C ALA A 82 7.75 8.84 17.74
N THR A 83 7.66 9.09 16.44
CA THR A 83 6.44 9.63 15.81
C THR A 83 5.25 8.69 15.97
N MET A 84 5.48 7.38 15.87
CA MET A 84 4.40 6.41 16.08
C MET A 84 3.93 6.37 17.53
N GLU A 85 4.84 6.48 18.49
CA GLU A 85 4.48 6.56 19.93
C GLU A 85 3.74 7.86 20.25
N GLU A 86 4.08 9.00 19.64
CA GLU A 86 3.31 10.24 19.77
C GLU A 86 1.87 10.05 19.25
N ILE A 87 1.68 9.44 18.08
CA ILE A 87 0.34 9.15 17.52
C ILE A 87 -0.45 8.25 18.47
N LYS A 88 0.17 7.20 19.01
CA LYS A 88 -0.46 6.33 20.01
C LYS A 88 -0.80 7.07 21.28
N GLY A 89 0.06 7.96 21.77
CA GLY A 89 -0.17 8.81 22.94
C GLY A 89 -1.38 9.73 22.75
N MET A 90 -1.46 10.41 21.61
CA MET A 90 -2.62 11.24 21.24
C MET A 90 -3.90 10.40 21.19
N MET A 91 -3.82 9.19 20.62
CA MET A 91 -4.96 8.29 20.54
C MET A 91 -5.40 7.78 21.92
N ALA A 92 -4.44 7.42 22.80
CA ALA A 92 -4.75 7.02 24.16
C ALA A 92 -5.43 8.14 24.95
N SER A 93 -4.96 9.38 24.80
CA SER A 93 -5.53 10.55 25.47
C SER A 93 -6.92 10.95 24.97
N ALA A 94 -7.28 10.53 23.76
CA ALA A 94 -8.59 10.80 23.16
C ALA A 94 -9.69 9.82 23.60
N TYR A 95 -9.34 8.76 24.33
CA TYR A 95 -10.27 7.72 24.76
C TYR A 95 -10.19 7.49 26.28
N PRO A 96 -11.23 6.89 26.91
CA PRO A 96 -11.17 6.48 28.31
C PRO A 96 -9.99 5.53 28.57
N GLU A 97 -9.42 5.59 29.79
CA GLU A 97 -8.22 4.83 30.15
C GLU A 97 -8.38 3.33 29.94
N GLU A 98 -9.56 2.77 30.24
CA GLU A 98 -9.89 1.36 30.03
C GLU A 98 -9.88 0.95 28.53
N GLU A 99 -10.05 1.90 27.62
CA GLU A 99 -10.00 1.66 26.17
C GLU A 99 -8.60 1.88 25.56
N ALA A 100 -7.72 2.60 26.24
CA ALA A 100 -6.43 3.03 25.73
C ALA A 100 -5.63 1.87 25.09
N LYS A 101 -5.54 0.72 25.77
CA LYS A 101 -4.86 -0.46 25.25
C LYS A 101 -5.50 -1.01 23.96
N ARG A 102 -6.82 -0.99 23.87
CA ARG A 102 -7.57 -1.47 22.70
C ARG A 102 -7.34 -0.56 21.50
N VAL A 103 -7.45 0.75 21.71
CA VAL A 103 -7.32 1.72 20.61
C VAL A 103 -5.88 1.83 20.12
N THR A 104 -4.89 1.87 20.99
CA THR A 104 -3.47 1.90 20.59
C THR A 104 -2.99 0.57 20.00
N GLY A 105 -3.54 -0.55 20.47
CA GLY A 105 -3.25 -1.89 19.93
C GLY A 105 -3.78 -2.14 18.52
N CYS A 106 -4.61 -1.24 17.97
CA CYS A 106 -5.15 -1.39 16.62
C CYS A 106 -4.09 -1.34 15.52
N PHE A 107 -2.92 -0.73 15.77
CA PHE A 107 -1.78 -0.67 14.85
C PHE A 107 -0.96 -1.97 14.77
N ARG A 108 -1.27 -2.96 15.61
CA ARG A 108 -0.66 -4.30 15.61
C ARG A 108 0.87 -4.33 15.79
N GLY A 109 1.48 -3.25 16.29
CA GLY A 109 2.92 -3.18 16.47
C GLY A 109 3.72 -3.15 15.17
N ALA A 110 3.09 -2.80 14.05
CA ALA A 110 3.80 -2.66 12.78
C ALA A 110 4.86 -1.54 12.87
N PRO A 111 6.13 -1.83 12.52
CA PRO A 111 7.20 -0.84 12.65
C PRO A 111 7.11 0.30 11.62
N VAL A 112 6.44 0.08 10.50
CA VAL A 112 6.11 1.13 9.52
C VAL A 112 4.60 1.18 9.35
N MET A 113 4.04 2.38 9.42
CA MET A 113 2.61 2.62 9.21
C MET A 113 2.40 3.58 8.05
N VAL A 114 1.63 3.16 7.08
CA VAL A 114 1.20 3.98 5.95
C VAL A 114 -0.25 4.39 6.18
N PHE A 115 -0.50 5.70 6.23
CA PHE A 115 -1.82 6.30 6.32
C PHE A 115 -2.22 6.80 4.94
N ILE A 116 -3.38 6.37 4.45
CA ILE A 116 -3.91 6.73 3.13
C ILE A 116 -5.20 7.50 3.33
N ALA A 117 -5.24 8.73 2.81
CA ALA A 117 -6.43 9.56 2.82
C ALA A 117 -7.02 9.66 1.41
N ARG A 118 -8.34 9.77 1.33
CA ARG A 118 -9.11 9.91 0.09
C ARG A 118 -9.62 11.34 -0.09
N ASP A 119 -9.71 11.80 -1.31
CA ASP A 119 -10.40 13.03 -1.68
C ASP A 119 -11.92 12.85 -1.56
N LEU A 120 -12.56 13.62 -0.68
CA LEU A 120 -14.01 13.56 -0.47
C LEU A 120 -14.82 14.15 -1.62
N SER A 121 -14.20 14.91 -2.52
CA SER A 121 -14.87 15.48 -3.70
C SER A 121 -14.99 14.49 -4.86
N TYR A 122 -14.42 13.29 -4.74
CA TYR A 122 -14.41 12.28 -5.79
C TYR A 122 -14.96 10.94 -5.32
N ASP A 123 -16.08 10.51 -5.91
CA ASP A 123 -16.82 9.31 -5.46
C ASP A 123 -16.01 8.01 -5.51
N PHE A 124 -15.08 7.88 -6.47
CA PHE A 124 -14.27 6.68 -6.63
C PHE A 124 -12.98 6.68 -5.78
N SER A 125 -12.70 7.74 -5.05
CA SER A 125 -11.47 7.88 -4.26
C SER A 125 -11.23 6.75 -3.25
N ALA A 126 -12.31 6.20 -2.67
CA ALA A 126 -12.21 5.06 -1.76
C ALA A 126 -11.75 3.77 -2.46
N TYR A 127 -12.20 3.54 -3.70
CA TYR A 127 -11.75 2.42 -4.53
C TYR A 127 -10.28 2.60 -4.94
N ASP A 128 -9.90 3.81 -5.35
CA ASP A 128 -8.52 4.16 -5.70
C ASP A 128 -7.56 3.88 -4.54
N CYS A 129 -7.94 4.25 -3.30
CA CYS A 129 -7.18 3.94 -2.09
C CYS A 129 -7.04 2.43 -1.84
N GLY A 130 -8.10 1.66 -2.09
CA GLY A 130 -8.09 0.20 -1.94
C GLY A 130 -7.17 -0.48 -2.95
N LEU A 131 -7.23 -0.07 -4.22
CA LEU A 131 -6.36 -0.58 -5.29
C LEU A 131 -4.89 -0.27 -5.01
N MET A 132 -4.58 0.95 -4.57
CA MET A 132 -3.25 1.36 -4.14
C MET A 132 -2.75 0.48 -2.98
N ALA A 133 -3.56 0.30 -1.95
CA ALA A 133 -3.18 -0.49 -0.78
C ALA A 133 -2.88 -1.96 -1.15
N GLU A 134 -3.66 -2.57 -2.06
CA GLU A 134 -3.41 -3.95 -2.49
C GLU A 134 -2.10 -4.04 -3.30
N ASN A 135 -1.82 -3.10 -4.21
CA ASN A 135 -0.54 -3.08 -4.91
C ASN A 135 0.65 -2.96 -3.94
N MET A 136 0.54 -2.11 -2.90
CA MET A 136 1.56 -2.04 -1.84
C MET A 136 1.74 -3.37 -1.12
N MET A 137 0.65 -4.04 -0.74
CA MET A 137 0.72 -5.30 -0.01
C MET A 137 1.26 -6.45 -0.86
N LEU A 138 0.95 -6.48 -2.15
CA LEU A 138 1.48 -7.49 -3.07
C LEU A 138 2.97 -7.27 -3.34
N SER A 139 3.39 -6.03 -3.57
CA SER A 139 4.82 -5.71 -3.74
C SER A 139 5.61 -5.99 -2.47
N ALA A 140 5.07 -5.67 -1.29
CA ALA A 140 5.67 -6.02 -0.02
C ALA A 140 5.89 -7.53 0.10
N THR A 141 4.88 -8.34 -0.24
CA THR A 141 4.98 -9.81 -0.21
C THR A 141 6.10 -10.31 -1.13
N SER A 142 6.23 -9.78 -2.35
CA SER A 142 7.29 -10.16 -3.28
C SER A 142 8.70 -9.76 -2.81
N LEU A 143 8.79 -8.76 -1.93
CA LEU A 143 10.02 -8.29 -1.31
C LEU A 143 10.31 -8.92 0.07
N GLY A 144 9.51 -9.93 0.47
CA GLY A 144 9.65 -10.59 1.78
C GLY A 144 9.20 -9.74 2.97
N VAL A 145 8.47 -8.65 2.73
CA VAL A 145 7.91 -7.77 3.76
C VAL A 145 6.48 -8.18 4.08
N GLY A 146 6.20 -8.42 5.35
CA GLY A 146 4.85 -8.68 5.85
C GLY A 146 4.00 -7.40 5.87
N SER A 147 2.71 -7.53 5.63
CA SER A 147 1.80 -6.39 5.64
C SER A 147 0.43 -6.72 6.25
N ILE A 148 -0.27 -5.68 6.66
CA ILE A 148 -1.67 -5.77 7.12
C ILE A 148 -2.45 -4.52 6.75
N CYS A 149 -3.62 -4.69 6.15
CA CYS A 149 -4.61 -3.62 5.96
C CYS A 149 -5.44 -3.45 7.24
N LEU A 150 -5.57 -2.23 7.74
CA LEU A 150 -6.17 -1.87 9.01
C LEU A 150 -7.28 -0.82 8.83
N GLY A 151 -8.53 -1.22 9.11
CA GLY A 151 -9.68 -0.30 9.18
C GLY A 151 -9.92 0.26 10.58
N SER A 152 -9.50 -0.45 11.64
CA SER A 152 -9.76 0.00 13.03
C SER A 152 -9.12 1.35 13.37
N PRO A 153 -7.84 1.63 13.02
CA PRO A 153 -7.27 2.96 13.25
C PRO A 153 -8.07 4.08 12.57
N VAL A 154 -8.51 3.82 11.33
CA VAL A 154 -9.31 4.78 10.55
C VAL A 154 -10.58 5.16 11.30
N ARG A 155 -11.32 4.15 11.77
CA ARG A 155 -12.56 4.36 12.51
C ARG A 155 -12.32 5.10 13.82
N PHE A 156 -11.32 4.67 14.60
CA PHE A 156 -11.00 5.34 15.86
C PHE A 156 -10.58 6.80 15.67
N ILE A 157 -9.84 7.11 14.61
CA ILE A 157 -9.36 8.47 14.36
C ILE A 157 -10.49 9.34 13.78
N ASN A 158 -11.25 8.84 12.81
CA ASN A 158 -12.27 9.66 12.14
C ASN A 158 -13.54 9.87 12.99
N ASP A 159 -13.93 8.88 13.81
CA ASP A 159 -15.19 8.93 14.55
C ASP A 159 -15.07 9.69 15.89
N ASN A 160 -13.85 10.02 16.32
CA ASN A 160 -13.61 10.74 17.56
C ASN A 160 -12.96 12.11 17.31
N PRO A 161 -13.69 13.24 17.52
CA PRO A 161 -13.14 14.58 17.32
C PRO A 161 -11.90 14.89 18.18
N ALA A 162 -11.72 14.22 19.32
CA ALA A 162 -10.53 14.37 20.16
C ALA A 162 -9.25 13.83 19.48
N CYS A 163 -9.38 13.06 18.39
CA CYS A 163 -8.27 12.60 17.55
C CYS A 163 -7.84 13.62 16.48
N ALA A 164 -8.46 14.80 16.41
CA ALA A 164 -8.06 15.86 15.46
C ALA A 164 -6.55 16.16 15.45
N PRO A 165 -5.83 16.20 16.59
CA PRO A 165 -4.38 16.42 16.60
C PRO A 165 -3.60 15.38 15.81
N ILE A 166 -4.10 14.14 15.68
CA ILE A 166 -3.47 13.09 14.85
C ILE A 166 -3.59 13.45 13.37
N LEU A 167 -4.77 13.90 12.94
CA LEU A 167 -4.99 14.31 11.55
C LEU A 167 -4.18 15.56 11.20
N GLU A 168 -4.06 16.51 12.13
CA GLU A 168 -3.20 17.69 11.99
C GLU A 168 -1.74 17.29 11.84
N LYS A 169 -1.25 16.36 12.68
CA LYS A 169 0.12 15.84 12.59
C LYS A 169 0.39 15.13 11.27
N LEU A 170 -0.57 14.37 10.75
CA LEU A 170 -0.47 13.71 9.45
C LEU A 170 -0.51 14.72 8.29
N GLY A 171 -1.12 15.90 8.47
CA GLY A 171 -1.06 17.00 7.52
C GLY A 171 -1.64 16.68 6.15
N PHE A 172 -2.78 16.01 6.10
CA PHE A 172 -3.52 15.83 4.85
C PHE A 172 -4.16 17.14 4.38
N SER A 173 -4.29 17.30 3.08
CA SER A 173 -4.92 18.47 2.48
C SER A 173 -6.39 18.61 2.89
N LYS A 174 -6.89 19.85 2.91
CA LYS A 174 -8.30 20.12 3.18
C LYS A 174 -9.19 19.37 2.17
N GLY A 175 -10.22 18.71 2.65
CA GLY A 175 -11.12 17.89 1.82
C GLY A 175 -10.68 16.42 1.70
N TYR A 176 -9.54 16.07 2.29
CA TYR A 176 -9.13 14.67 2.41
C TYR A 176 -9.55 14.08 3.75
N GLN A 177 -9.85 12.80 3.75
CA GLN A 177 -10.23 12.02 4.92
C GLN A 177 -9.43 10.72 4.97
N LEU A 178 -8.93 10.36 6.14
CA LEU A 178 -8.26 9.07 6.33
C LEU A 178 -9.18 7.92 5.90
N ALA A 179 -8.74 7.09 4.97
CA ALA A 179 -9.51 6.01 4.37
C ALA A 179 -8.99 4.62 4.74
N LEU A 180 -7.67 4.47 4.84
CA LEU A 180 -7.01 3.19 5.08
C LEU A 180 -5.70 3.39 5.84
N CYS A 181 -5.33 2.38 6.65
CA CYS A 181 -3.98 2.25 7.17
C CYS A 181 -3.40 0.91 6.74
N VAL A 182 -2.13 0.88 6.38
CA VAL A 182 -1.41 -0.36 6.07
C VAL A 182 -0.14 -0.42 6.92
N GLY A 183 -0.03 -1.47 7.74
CA GLY A 183 1.17 -1.75 8.51
C GLY A 183 2.13 -2.64 7.74
N PHE A 184 3.43 -2.35 7.83
CA PHE A 184 4.50 -3.11 7.20
C PHE A 184 5.60 -3.46 8.21
N GLY A 185 6.27 -4.60 8.00
CA GLY A 185 7.40 -5.06 8.80
C GLY A 185 7.77 -6.49 8.43
N TYR A 186 8.91 -6.96 8.90
CA TYR A 186 9.31 -8.35 8.68
C TYR A 186 8.49 -9.28 9.57
N ALA A 187 7.86 -10.30 8.96
CA ALA A 187 6.93 -11.18 9.65
C ALA A 187 7.63 -12.04 10.73
N ASP A 188 7.02 -12.12 11.91
CA ASP A 188 7.36 -13.05 13.01
C ASP A 188 6.24 -14.07 13.25
N GLU A 189 5.46 -14.34 12.22
CA GLU A 189 4.41 -15.35 12.17
C GLU A 189 4.19 -15.82 10.73
N ALA A 190 3.61 -17.00 10.57
CA ALA A 190 3.23 -17.57 9.27
C ALA A 190 1.78 -18.08 9.35
N PRO A 191 0.79 -17.20 9.30
CA PRO A 191 -0.61 -17.59 9.45
C PRO A 191 -1.12 -18.35 8.20
N ASP A 192 -1.97 -19.35 8.44
CA ASP A 192 -2.64 -20.10 7.38
C ASP A 192 -3.56 -19.21 6.53
N ALA A 193 -3.77 -19.65 5.29
CA ALA A 193 -4.76 -19.04 4.41
C ALA A 193 -6.17 -19.30 4.94
N LYS A 194 -6.94 -18.25 5.14
CA LYS A 194 -8.35 -18.39 5.47
C LYS A 194 -9.16 -18.84 4.25
N PRO A 195 -10.17 -19.69 4.41
CA PRO A 195 -11.03 -20.13 3.32
C PRO A 195 -11.72 -18.93 2.63
N ARG A 196 -12.01 -19.10 1.36
CA ARG A 196 -12.78 -18.13 0.56
C ARG A 196 -14.04 -18.83 0.04
N ASP A 197 -15.15 -18.13 0.14
CA ASP A 197 -16.45 -18.62 -0.35
C ASP A 197 -16.52 -18.45 -1.87
N ARG A 198 -16.31 -19.56 -2.58
CA ARG A 198 -16.33 -19.60 -4.04
C ARG A 198 -17.77 -19.56 -4.60
N SER A 199 -18.79 -19.83 -3.78
CA SER A 199 -20.19 -19.80 -4.21
C SER A 199 -20.68 -18.38 -4.58
N LYS A 200 -19.94 -17.34 -4.15
CA LYS A 200 -20.19 -15.94 -4.50
C LYS A 200 -19.73 -15.55 -5.90
N ILE A 201 -19.08 -16.46 -6.63
CA ILE A 201 -18.67 -16.25 -8.02
C ILE A 201 -19.62 -17.06 -8.90
N LYS A 202 -20.30 -16.39 -9.81
CA LYS A 202 -21.23 -17.01 -10.77
C LYS A 202 -20.89 -16.54 -12.18
N PHE A 203 -20.82 -17.49 -13.11
CA PHE A 203 -20.85 -17.19 -14.54
C PHE A 203 -22.32 -17.10 -14.97
N LEU A 204 -22.66 -16.09 -15.74
CA LEU A 204 -23.99 -15.91 -16.33
C LEU A 204 -23.86 -16.26 -17.80
N ASP A 205 -24.53 -17.36 -18.19
CA ASP A 205 -24.57 -17.89 -19.56
C ASP A 205 -25.72 -17.26 -20.34
#